data_4159b082a2db6605f676a0f02499ed26
#
_entry.id   4159b082a2db6605f676a0f02499ed26
#
_cell.length_a   1.000
_cell.length_b   1.000
_cell.length_c   1.000
_cell.angle_alpha   90.00
_cell.angle_beta   90.00
_cell.angle_gamma   90.00
#
_symmetry.space_group_name_H-M   'P 1'
#
loop_
_entity.id
_entity.type
_entity.pdbx_description
1 polymer ?
#
loop_
_entity_poly.entity_id
_entity_poly.type
_entity_poly.pdbx_seq_one_letter_code
_entity_poly.pdbx_strand_id
1 'polypeptide(L)'
;TLFSCALEEIQRELLTLLLGGKSIMYDVIVIGCGIVGAATAYEFSKYQLKTLILEAENDVSLGATRANSAIMHAGFDPEPGSLMARLNVEGAERAKELCKKLSVHYDQIGSLVVAFSEEELALIKTLYDRGVKNGVKDLELLNQEELLKKEPNLSHESLGALYAPTA
;
A
#
# COMPACT_ATOMS: atom_id res chain seq x y z
N THR A 1 20.72 16.68 -10.75
CA THR A 1 20.10 15.41 -10.33
C THR A 1 20.39 15.17 -8.85
N LEU A 2 19.48 14.62 -8.08
CA LEU A 2 19.61 14.41 -6.61
C LEU A 2 20.76 13.47 -6.24
N PHE A 3 21.17 12.57 -7.14
CA PHE A 3 22.42 11.81 -6.97
C PHE A 3 23.64 12.76 -6.95
N SER A 4 23.59 13.83 -7.74
CA SER A 4 24.58 14.90 -7.72
C SER A 4 24.50 15.68 -6.39
N CYS A 5 23.31 15.98 -5.90
CA CYS A 5 23.12 16.72 -4.65
C CYS A 5 23.53 15.86 -3.43
N ALA A 6 23.20 14.57 -3.41
CA ALA A 6 23.66 13.66 -2.36
C ALA A 6 25.18 13.44 -2.41
N LEU A 7 25.77 13.36 -3.61
CA LEU A 7 27.21 13.32 -3.78
C LEU A 7 27.88 14.62 -3.33
N GLU A 8 27.27 15.77 -3.63
CA GLU A 8 27.78 17.07 -3.18
C GLU A 8 27.67 17.23 -1.66
N GLU A 9 26.60 16.70 -1.04
CA GLU A 9 26.43 16.71 0.41
C GLU A 9 27.43 15.77 1.10
N ILE A 10 27.64 14.57 0.56
CA ILE A 10 28.70 13.65 1.02
C ILE A 10 30.09 14.25 0.82
N GLN A 11 30.34 14.92 -0.29
CA GLN A 11 31.62 15.64 -0.55
C GLN A 11 31.79 16.83 0.41
N ARG A 12 30.72 17.57 0.69
CA ARG A 12 30.73 18.69 1.65
C ARG A 12 30.95 18.19 3.08
N GLU A 13 30.36 17.07 3.48
CA GLU A 13 30.60 16.42 4.78
C GLU A 13 32.04 15.89 4.89
N LEU A 14 32.56 15.22 3.84
CA LEU A 14 33.95 14.79 3.78
C LEU A 14 34.92 15.98 3.89
N LEU A 15 34.64 17.07 3.18
CA LEU A 15 35.43 18.28 3.26
C LEU A 15 35.36 18.93 4.65
N THR A 16 34.18 18.91 5.26
CA THR A 16 33.96 19.42 6.64
C THR A 16 34.74 18.59 7.66
N LEU A 17 34.76 17.26 7.49
CA LEU A 17 35.60 16.34 8.31
C LEU A 17 37.08 16.61 8.14
N LEU A 18 37.55 16.82 6.89
CA LEU A 18 38.94 17.14 6.60
C LEU A 18 39.40 18.49 7.15
N LEU A 19 38.46 19.45 7.28
CA LEU A 19 38.71 20.78 7.81
C LEU A 19 38.47 20.91 9.33
N GLY A 20 38.22 19.77 10.04
CA GLY A 20 38.01 19.73 11.48
C GLY A 20 36.62 20.22 11.94
N GLY A 21 35.64 20.30 11.02
CA GLY A 21 34.26 20.61 11.35
C GLY A 21 33.50 19.41 11.98
N LYS A 22 32.37 19.70 12.61
CA LYS A 22 31.49 18.64 13.16
C LYS A 22 30.72 17.97 12.02
N SER A 23 30.97 16.68 11.80
CA SER A 23 30.12 15.86 10.94
C SER A 23 28.73 15.69 11.55
N ILE A 24 27.68 15.80 10.70
CA ILE A 24 26.32 15.47 11.11
C ILE A 24 26.18 13.95 11.00
N MET A 25 26.10 13.28 12.14
CA MET A 25 25.82 11.84 12.18
C MET A 25 24.30 11.62 12.16
N TYR A 26 23.82 10.78 11.27
CA TYR A 26 22.45 10.30 11.22
C TYR A 26 22.35 8.90 11.82
N ASP A 27 21.27 8.64 12.58
CA ASP A 27 21.01 7.33 13.17
C ASP A 27 20.40 6.38 12.13
N VAL A 28 19.60 6.94 11.19
CA VAL A 28 18.91 6.19 10.13
C VAL A 28 18.96 6.96 8.82
N ILE A 29 19.22 6.25 7.72
CA ILE A 29 19.09 6.77 6.36
C ILE A 29 18.05 5.92 5.61
N VAL A 30 16.99 6.56 5.11
CA VAL A 30 15.96 5.95 4.26
C VAL A 30 16.26 6.32 2.81
N ILE A 31 16.44 5.32 1.96
CA ILE A 31 16.73 5.51 0.53
C ILE A 31 15.44 5.32 -0.27
N GLY A 32 15.02 6.37 -0.94
CA GLY A 32 13.77 6.47 -1.69
C GLY A 32 12.63 7.07 -0.87
N CYS A 33 11.88 8.03 -1.44
CA CYS A 33 10.72 8.69 -0.83
C CYS A 33 9.42 8.39 -1.59
N GLY A 34 9.26 7.15 -2.04
CA GLY A 34 7.96 6.58 -2.38
C GLY A 34 7.16 6.27 -1.11
N ILE A 35 5.95 5.72 -1.24
CA ILE A 35 5.04 5.45 -0.10
C ILE A 35 5.72 4.61 1.00
N VAL A 36 6.52 3.61 0.63
CA VAL A 36 7.19 2.74 1.60
C VAL A 36 8.26 3.51 2.40
N GLY A 37 9.12 4.28 1.72
CA GLY A 37 10.14 5.09 2.38
C GLY A 37 9.53 6.20 3.24
N ALA A 38 8.52 6.90 2.72
CA ALA A 38 7.80 7.94 3.45
C ALA A 38 7.10 7.39 4.70
N ALA A 39 6.41 6.24 4.60
CA ALA A 39 5.78 5.59 5.74
C ALA A 39 6.81 5.11 6.78
N THR A 40 7.95 4.58 6.32
CA THR A 40 9.05 4.17 7.19
C THR A 40 9.62 5.36 7.96
N ALA A 41 9.88 6.46 7.27
CA ALA A 41 10.37 7.69 7.90
C ALA A 41 9.34 8.30 8.87
N TYR A 42 8.05 8.23 8.53
CA TYR A 42 6.97 8.61 9.43
C TYR A 42 6.96 7.77 10.71
N GLU A 43 7.17 6.46 10.62
CA GLU A 43 7.29 5.63 11.83
C GLU A 43 8.54 6.00 12.65
N PHE A 44 9.70 6.24 12.01
CA PHE A 44 10.90 6.70 12.71
C PHE A 44 10.75 8.08 13.36
N SER A 45 9.92 8.97 12.82
CA SER A 45 9.67 10.28 13.41
C SER A 45 9.05 10.23 14.83
N LYS A 46 8.52 9.08 15.23
CA LYS A 46 7.98 8.85 16.59
C LYS A 46 9.09 8.60 17.63
N TYR A 47 10.32 8.48 17.19
CA TYR A 47 11.49 8.21 18.04
C TYR A 47 12.47 9.39 18.01
N GLN A 48 13.33 9.48 19.02
CA GLN A 48 14.38 10.49 19.06
C GLN A 48 15.59 10.07 18.20
N LEU A 49 15.37 9.96 16.89
CA LEU A 49 16.35 9.55 15.90
C LEU A 49 16.56 10.68 14.88
N LYS A 50 17.81 10.91 14.51
CA LYS A 50 18.16 11.75 13.37
C LYS A 50 18.00 10.94 12.10
N THR A 51 16.91 11.14 11.40
CA THR A 51 16.57 10.42 10.18
C THR A 51 16.82 11.30 8.96
N LEU A 52 17.55 10.76 7.98
CA LEU A 52 17.74 11.36 6.66
C LEU A 52 16.97 10.55 5.63
N ILE A 53 16.27 11.23 4.72
CA ILE A 53 15.64 10.62 3.56
C ILE A 53 16.36 11.09 2.31
N LEU A 54 16.81 10.14 1.47
CA LEU A 54 17.43 10.41 0.18
C LEU A 54 16.49 9.97 -0.93
N GLU A 55 16.18 10.88 -1.86
CA GLU A 55 15.38 10.61 -3.05
C GLU A 55 16.21 10.89 -4.31
N ALA A 56 16.11 10.01 -5.30
CA ALA A 56 16.87 10.16 -6.55
C ALA A 56 16.25 11.17 -7.52
N GLU A 57 14.94 11.34 -7.42
CA GLU A 57 14.18 12.24 -8.29
C GLU A 57 14.11 13.66 -7.68
N ASN A 58 13.62 14.61 -8.46
CA ASN A 58 13.49 16.01 -8.04
C ASN A 58 12.28 16.28 -7.13
N ASP A 59 11.43 15.27 -6.91
CA ASP A 59 10.29 15.33 -6.01
C ASP A 59 9.99 13.92 -5.46
N VAL A 60 9.18 13.84 -4.40
CA VAL A 60 8.78 12.58 -3.78
C VAL A 60 7.73 11.84 -4.63
N SER A 61 7.66 10.53 -4.46
CA SER A 61 6.59 9.70 -5.04
C SER A 61 6.51 9.65 -6.57
N LEU A 62 7.54 10.02 -7.31
CA LEU A 62 7.51 10.06 -8.79
C LEU A 62 7.56 8.68 -9.46
N GLY A 63 7.83 7.60 -8.70
CA GLY A 63 7.83 6.23 -9.20
C GLY A 63 6.45 5.56 -9.13
N ALA A 64 6.44 4.27 -8.78
CA ALA A 64 5.23 3.43 -8.66
C ALA A 64 4.15 4.01 -7.72
N THR A 65 4.54 4.79 -6.73
CA THR A 65 3.61 5.46 -5.81
C THR A 65 2.66 6.43 -6.52
N ARG A 66 3.10 7.08 -7.59
CA ARG A 66 2.25 7.96 -8.40
C ARG A 66 1.52 7.21 -9.51
N ALA A 67 2.08 6.10 -9.97
CA ALA A 67 1.59 5.33 -11.11
C ALA A 67 0.87 4.05 -10.65
N ASN A 68 -0.24 4.19 -9.94
CA ASN A 68 -1.09 3.09 -9.49
C ASN A 68 -2.56 3.51 -9.46
N SER A 69 -3.46 2.56 -9.21
CA SER A 69 -4.91 2.76 -9.17
C SER A 69 -5.44 3.28 -7.84
N ALA A 70 -4.59 3.47 -6.83
CA ALA A 70 -4.94 3.86 -5.47
C ALA A 70 -5.99 2.96 -4.79
N ILE A 71 -6.06 1.68 -5.19
CA ILE A 71 -6.96 0.70 -4.58
C ILE A 71 -6.28 0.09 -3.35
N MET A 72 -6.99 0.13 -2.22
CA MET A 72 -6.57 -0.58 -1.01
C MET A 72 -7.04 -2.04 -1.10
N HIS A 73 -6.09 -2.98 -1.16
CA HIS A 73 -6.42 -4.40 -1.22
C HIS A 73 -6.86 -4.94 0.13
N ALA A 74 -7.98 -5.68 0.16
CA ALA A 74 -8.53 -6.25 1.40
C ALA A 74 -7.67 -7.39 1.97
N GLY A 75 -6.92 -8.15 1.14
CA GLY A 75 -6.04 -9.23 1.58
C GLY A 75 -6.53 -10.64 1.26
N PHE A 76 -7.52 -10.80 0.38
CA PHE A 76 -8.02 -12.13 -0.04
C PHE A 76 -7.11 -12.83 -1.07
N ASP A 77 -6.27 -12.08 -1.77
CA ASP A 77 -5.44 -12.54 -2.89
C ASP A 77 -4.18 -13.32 -2.46
N PRO A 78 -3.40 -12.86 -1.45
CA PRO A 78 -2.16 -13.50 -1.08
C PRO A 78 -2.36 -14.89 -0.47
N GLU A 79 -1.36 -15.76 -0.68
CA GLU A 79 -1.35 -17.12 -0.13
C GLU A 79 -1.40 -17.11 1.40
N PRO A 80 -2.31 -17.87 2.02
CA PRO A 80 -2.44 -17.93 3.47
C PRO A 80 -1.14 -18.31 4.18
N GLY A 81 -0.85 -17.63 5.31
CA GLY A 81 0.36 -17.83 6.09
C GLY A 81 1.58 -17.07 5.56
N SER A 82 1.50 -16.41 4.41
CA SER A 82 2.57 -15.58 3.89
C SER A 82 2.67 -14.24 4.64
N LEU A 83 3.88 -13.66 4.62
CA LEU A 83 4.09 -12.29 5.14
C LEU A 83 3.22 -11.26 4.38
N MET A 84 3.03 -11.48 3.07
CA MET A 84 2.19 -10.64 2.22
C MET A 84 0.73 -10.65 2.68
N ALA A 85 0.17 -11.83 3.01
CA ALA A 85 -1.19 -11.95 3.52
C ALA A 85 -1.37 -11.17 4.82
N ARG A 86 -0.47 -11.38 5.78
CA ARG A 86 -0.50 -10.69 7.07
C ARG A 86 -0.42 -9.18 6.92
N LEU A 87 0.60 -8.70 6.19
CA LEU A 87 0.82 -7.25 6.05
C LEU A 87 -0.25 -6.56 5.22
N ASN A 88 -0.88 -7.28 4.28
CA ASN A 88 -1.98 -6.73 3.48
C ASN A 88 -3.20 -6.45 4.38
N VAL A 89 -3.65 -7.44 5.17
CA VAL A 89 -4.78 -7.28 6.09
C VAL A 89 -4.49 -6.21 7.16
N GLU A 90 -3.32 -6.27 7.82
CA GLU A 90 -2.91 -5.26 8.80
C GLU A 90 -2.82 -3.86 8.19
N GLY A 91 -2.32 -3.75 6.95
CA GLY A 91 -2.22 -2.49 6.21
C GLY A 91 -3.59 -1.89 5.89
N ALA A 92 -4.53 -2.71 5.40
CA ALA A 92 -5.90 -2.28 5.12
C ALA A 92 -6.61 -1.77 6.39
N GLU A 93 -6.48 -2.45 7.52
CA GLU A 93 -7.05 -2.01 8.79
C GLU A 93 -6.47 -0.66 9.27
N ARG A 94 -5.17 -0.45 9.10
CA ARG A 94 -4.49 0.79 9.52
C ARG A 94 -4.68 1.96 8.57
N ALA A 95 -4.94 1.70 7.31
CA ALA A 95 -5.00 2.71 6.25
C ALA A 95 -6.01 3.81 6.56
N LYS A 96 -7.21 3.44 7.01
CA LYS A 96 -8.29 4.38 7.34
C LYS A 96 -7.87 5.42 8.39
N GLU A 97 -7.26 4.95 9.50
CA GLU A 97 -6.78 5.85 10.55
C GLU A 97 -5.60 6.70 10.09
N LEU A 98 -4.70 6.11 9.31
CA LEU A 98 -3.53 6.82 8.79
C LEU A 98 -3.96 7.90 7.80
N CYS A 99 -4.86 7.60 6.87
CA CYS A 99 -5.42 8.58 5.94
C CYS A 99 -6.10 9.74 6.68
N LYS A 100 -6.88 9.43 7.72
CA LYS A 100 -7.50 10.46 8.57
C LYS A 100 -6.44 11.36 9.24
N LYS A 101 -5.38 10.78 9.82
CA LYS A 101 -4.29 11.53 10.47
C LYS A 101 -3.53 12.42 9.50
N LEU A 102 -3.35 11.97 8.26
CA LEU A 102 -2.62 12.68 7.22
C LEU A 102 -3.51 13.59 6.36
N SER A 103 -4.82 13.67 6.66
CA SER A 103 -5.81 14.42 5.87
C SER A 103 -5.86 13.97 4.41
N VAL A 104 -5.64 12.67 4.17
CA VAL A 104 -5.76 12.04 2.86
C VAL A 104 -7.20 11.54 2.70
N HIS A 105 -7.81 11.84 1.54
CA HIS A 105 -9.13 11.33 1.20
C HIS A 105 -9.11 9.80 1.12
N TYR A 106 -10.10 9.16 1.72
CA TYR A 106 -10.23 7.70 1.76
C TYR A 106 -11.71 7.32 1.74
N ASP A 107 -12.13 6.65 0.67
CA ASP A 107 -13.49 6.13 0.51
C ASP A 107 -13.47 4.59 0.60
N GLN A 108 -14.14 4.07 1.60
CA GLN A 108 -14.33 2.63 1.75
C GLN A 108 -15.58 2.20 1.00
N ILE A 109 -15.44 2.01 -0.31
CA ILE A 109 -16.54 1.61 -1.21
C ILE A 109 -16.61 0.10 -1.44
N GLY A 110 -15.57 -0.63 -1.02
CA GLY A 110 -15.39 -2.04 -1.28
C GLY A 110 -14.90 -2.35 -2.69
N SER A 111 -14.62 -3.63 -2.93
CA SER A 111 -14.24 -4.12 -4.25
C SER A 111 -15.02 -5.36 -4.64
N LEU A 112 -15.23 -5.54 -5.95
CA LEU A 112 -15.90 -6.69 -6.54
C LEU A 112 -14.92 -7.42 -7.47
N VAL A 113 -14.78 -8.75 -7.29
CA VAL A 113 -14.14 -9.64 -8.27
C VAL A 113 -15.27 -10.40 -8.95
N VAL A 114 -15.56 -10.04 -10.21
CA VAL A 114 -16.72 -10.53 -10.95
C VAL A 114 -16.36 -11.75 -11.78
N ALA A 115 -17.23 -12.75 -11.81
CA ALA A 115 -17.12 -13.94 -12.63
C ALA A 115 -18.10 -13.91 -13.80
N PHE A 116 -17.62 -14.34 -14.97
CA PHE A 116 -18.39 -14.50 -16.22
C PHE A 116 -18.40 -15.95 -16.71
N SER A 117 -17.74 -16.88 -16.01
CA SER A 117 -17.75 -18.31 -16.32
C SER A 117 -17.80 -19.13 -15.04
N GLU A 118 -18.13 -20.42 -15.18
CA GLU A 118 -18.14 -21.38 -14.05
C GLU A 118 -16.73 -21.60 -13.47
N GLU A 119 -15.70 -21.55 -14.31
CA GLU A 119 -14.30 -21.65 -13.89
C GLU A 119 -13.92 -20.44 -13.01
N GLU A 120 -14.38 -19.25 -13.38
CA GLU A 120 -14.16 -18.01 -12.62
C GLU A 120 -14.94 -18.02 -11.30
N LEU A 121 -16.15 -18.59 -11.27
CA LEU A 121 -16.89 -18.79 -10.02
C LEU A 121 -16.11 -19.72 -9.04
N ALA A 122 -15.51 -20.77 -9.55
CA ALA A 122 -14.66 -21.67 -8.74
C ALA A 122 -13.42 -20.92 -8.20
N LEU A 123 -12.83 -20.03 -9.01
CA LEU A 123 -11.71 -19.18 -8.59
C LEU A 123 -12.13 -18.19 -7.50
N ILE A 124 -13.27 -17.53 -7.66
CA ILE A 124 -13.85 -16.61 -6.66
C ILE A 124 -14.04 -17.31 -5.32
N LYS A 125 -14.55 -18.55 -5.33
CA LYS A 125 -14.69 -19.35 -4.11
C LYS A 125 -13.32 -19.62 -3.45
N THR A 126 -12.31 -19.92 -4.25
CA THR A 126 -10.93 -20.11 -3.76
C THR A 126 -10.39 -18.84 -3.12
N LEU A 127 -10.63 -17.67 -3.73
CA LEU A 127 -10.22 -16.36 -3.17
C LEU A 127 -10.97 -16.05 -1.87
N TYR A 128 -12.26 -16.37 -1.82
CA TYR A 128 -13.05 -16.25 -0.58
C TYR A 128 -12.45 -17.09 0.55
N ASP A 129 -12.20 -18.38 0.30
CA ASP A 129 -11.62 -19.28 1.30
C ASP A 129 -10.23 -18.82 1.76
N ARG A 130 -9.43 -18.26 0.85
CA ARG A 130 -8.15 -17.63 1.16
C ARG A 130 -8.33 -16.40 2.05
N GLY A 131 -9.22 -15.50 1.66
CA GLY A 131 -9.49 -14.28 2.40
C GLY A 131 -9.96 -14.56 3.82
N VAL A 132 -10.83 -15.55 4.01
CA VAL A 132 -11.26 -16.01 5.34
C VAL A 132 -10.07 -16.51 6.16
N LYS A 133 -9.19 -17.33 5.57
CA LYS A 133 -7.97 -17.82 6.24
C LYS A 133 -6.98 -16.69 6.56
N ASN A 134 -6.92 -15.66 5.74
CA ASN A 134 -6.08 -14.49 5.94
C ASN A 134 -6.65 -13.51 6.99
N GLY A 135 -7.91 -13.71 7.43
CA GLY A 135 -8.57 -12.85 8.41
C GLY A 135 -9.25 -11.62 7.82
N VAL A 136 -9.51 -11.61 6.51
CA VAL A 136 -10.30 -10.53 5.87
C VAL A 136 -11.73 -10.58 6.39
N LYS A 137 -12.24 -9.44 6.86
CA LYS A 137 -13.57 -9.33 7.47
C LYS A 137 -14.65 -9.11 6.41
N ASP A 138 -15.82 -9.62 6.71
CA ASP A 138 -17.08 -9.32 6.01
C ASP A 138 -17.05 -9.64 4.50
N LEU A 139 -16.23 -10.63 4.07
CA LEU A 139 -16.25 -11.11 2.70
C LEU A 139 -17.58 -11.79 2.37
N GLU A 140 -18.12 -11.49 1.20
CA GLU A 140 -19.39 -12.03 0.72
C GLU A 140 -19.22 -12.67 -0.66
N LEU A 141 -19.86 -13.82 -0.87
CA LEU A 141 -20.07 -14.39 -2.20
C LEU A 141 -21.46 -13.96 -2.67
N LEU A 142 -21.49 -13.16 -3.74
CA LEU A 142 -22.73 -12.65 -4.32
C LEU A 142 -23.15 -13.50 -5.52
N ASN A 143 -24.42 -13.90 -5.58
CA ASN A 143 -25.00 -14.41 -6.81
C ASN A 143 -25.30 -13.26 -7.81
N GLN A 144 -25.74 -13.61 -9.02
CA GLN A 144 -26.03 -12.63 -10.08
C GLN A 144 -27.03 -11.54 -9.63
N GLU A 145 -28.13 -11.95 -8.96
CA GLU A 145 -29.18 -11.00 -8.54
C GLU A 145 -28.66 -10.01 -7.50
N GLU A 146 -27.92 -10.51 -6.51
CA GLU A 146 -27.29 -9.70 -5.46
C GLU A 146 -26.22 -8.75 -6.04
N LEU A 147 -25.43 -9.26 -6.98
CA LEU A 147 -24.41 -8.50 -7.68
C LEU A 147 -25.01 -7.33 -8.48
N LEU A 148 -26.03 -7.59 -9.29
CA LEU A 148 -26.70 -6.56 -10.08
C LEU A 148 -27.50 -5.55 -9.25
N LYS A 149 -27.95 -5.93 -8.07
CA LYS A 149 -28.51 -4.97 -7.09
C LYS A 149 -27.45 -4.03 -6.54
N LYS A 150 -26.25 -4.55 -6.30
CA LYS A 150 -25.13 -3.79 -5.73
C LYS A 150 -24.46 -2.90 -6.78
N GLU A 151 -24.31 -3.38 -8.01
CA GLU A 151 -23.74 -2.66 -9.15
C GLU A 151 -24.62 -2.84 -10.41
N PRO A 152 -25.63 -2.00 -10.59
CA PRO A 152 -26.62 -2.13 -11.66
C PRO A 152 -26.04 -1.94 -13.08
N ASN A 153 -24.87 -1.34 -13.21
CA ASN A 153 -24.23 -1.07 -14.49
C ASN A 153 -23.35 -2.23 -15.00
N LEU A 154 -23.27 -3.33 -14.24
CA LEU A 154 -22.55 -4.52 -14.71
C LEU A 154 -23.29 -5.25 -15.83
N SER A 155 -22.53 -5.97 -16.65
CA SER A 155 -23.10 -6.85 -17.67
C SER A 155 -24.00 -7.92 -17.05
N HIS A 156 -25.17 -8.16 -17.66
CA HIS A 156 -26.07 -9.25 -17.29
C HIS A 156 -25.50 -10.66 -17.60
N GLU A 157 -24.35 -10.75 -18.22
CA GLU A 157 -23.62 -12.00 -18.42
C GLU A 157 -22.79 -12.40 -17.19
N SER A 158 -22.65 -11.51 -16.19
CA SER A 158 -21.98 -11.84 -14.93
C SER A 158 -22.74 -12.90 -14.17
N LEU A 159 -22.03 -13.88 -13.61
CA LEU A 159 -22.61 -15.01 -12.87
C LEU A 159 -22.61 -14.81 -11.37
N GLY A 160 -21.70 -14.03 -10.84
CA GLY A 160 -21.55 -13.74 -9.43
C GLY A 160 -20.27 -12.97 -9.14
N ALA A 161 -20.01 -12.70 -7.88
CA ALA A 161 -18.81 -11.97 -7.46
C ALA A 161 -18.37 -12.33 -6.04
N LEU A 162 -17.07 -12.12 -5.77
CA LEU A 162 -16.55 -11.91 -4.44
C LEU A 162 -16.62 -10.42 -4.12
N TYR A 163 -17.30 -10.06 -3.05
CA TYR A 163 -17.33 -8.70 -2.52
C TYR A 163 -16.47 -8.58 -1.27
N ALA A 164 -15.58 -7.61 -1.26
CA ALA A 164 -14.71 -7.28 -0.13
C ALA A 164 -15.00 -5.85 0.34
N PRO A 165 -15.83 -5.65 1.39
CA PRO A 165 -16.25 -4.33 1.86
C PRO A 165 -15.13 -3.54 2.52
N THR A 166 -14.03 -4.19 2.88
CA THR A 166 -12.86 -3.57 3.54
C THR A 166 -11.83 -3.00 2.56
N ALA A 167 -12.05 -3.16 1.25
CA ALA A 167 -11.18 -2.61 0.20
C ALA A 167 -11.50 -1.14 -0.07
#